data_0bb1d7ca6aa65f2512c20d7df46f2bca
#
_entry.id   0bb1d7ca6aa65f2512c20d7df46f2bca
#
_cell.length_a   1.000
_cell.length_b   1.000
_cell.length_c   1.000
_cell.angle_alpha   90.00
_cell.angle_beta   90.00
_cell.angle_gamma   90.00
#
_symmetry.space_group_name_H-M   'P 1'
#
loop_
_entity.id
_entity.type
_entity.pdbx_description
1 polymer ?
#
loop_
_entity_poly.entity_id
_entity_poly.type
_entity_poly.pdbx_seq_one_letter_code
_entity_poly.pdbx_strand_id
1 'polypeptide(L)'
;FSTTPYQLLFFRCLVFIGVCVEFVAAVAWLSELFPDRVQREKVLGYTQAFSSVGGLTVAIVYGYLSQIASTGGGLPVMPDWFAGMLGKISGESDTAVWRYTLMSGLIPAIPLIIIRPFLPESPVWQKKKDAGQLKRPSLAALFAPQFKRTTIIITLLFALAYGGAFGALQHMRLILPKAPEVAAASNAAKAEA
;
A
#
# COMPACT_ATOMS: atom_id res chain seq x y z
N PHE A 1 8.10 -2.61 14.55
CA PHE A 1 7.50 -3.59 15.47
C PHE A 1 7.87 -5.05 15.14
N SER A 2 8.36 -5.37 13.94
CA SER A 2 8.74 -6.74 13.58
C SER A 2 10.21 -6.97 13.82
N THR A 3 10.54 -8.00 14.60
CA THR A 3 11.90 -8.45 14.88
C THR A 3 12.24 -9.75 14.17
N THR A 4 11.23 -10.45 13.65
CA THR A 4 11.38 -11.70 12.90
C THR A 4 10.73 -11.61 11.52
N PRO A 5 11.20 -12.37 10.51
CA PRO A 5 10.59 -12.41 9.17
C PRO A 5 9.10 -12.81 9.19
N TYR A 6 8.73 -13.72 10.08
CA TYR A 6 7.34 -14.18 10.21
C TYR A 6 6.41 -13.07 10.76
N GLN A 7 6.88 -12.29 11.73
CA GLN A 7 6.15 -11.12 12.22
C GLN A 7 6.01 -10.06 11.12
N LEU A 8 7.06 -9.83 10.34
CA LEU A 8 7.01 -8.90 9.20
C LEU A 8 5.96 -9.36 8.19
N LEU A 9 5.94 -10.65 7.85
CA LEU A 9 4.95 -11.21 6.92
C LEU A 9 3.53 -11.02 7.46
N PHE A 10 3.30 -11.33 8.73
CA PHE A 10 2.00 -11.16 9.36
C PHE A 10 1.50 -9.71 9.31
N PHE A 11 2.34 -8.75 9.72
CA PHE A 11 1.97 -7.32 9.67
C PHE A 11 1.78 -6.83 8.23
N ARG A 12 2.57 -7.33 7.28
CA ARG A 12 2.38 -7.03 5.86
C ARG A 12 1.03 -7.52 5.36
N CYS A 13 0.61 -8.72 5.71
CA CYS A 13 -0.71 -9.22 5.35
C CYS A 13 -1.83 -8.33 5.92
N LEU A 14 -1.72 -7.91 7.19
CA LEU A 14 -2.69 -7.00 7.80
C LEU A 14 -2.75 -5.64 7.08
N VAL A 15 -1.59 -5.07 6.75
CA VAL A 15 -1.52 -3.81 5.98
C VAL A 15 -2.18 -3.97 4.61
N PHE A 16 -1.91 -5.06 3.89
CA PHE A 16 -2.55 -5.32 2.59
C PHE A 16 -4.06 -5.46 2.69
N ILE A 17 -4.57 -6.15 3.70
CA ILE A 17 -6.01 -6.23 3.95
C ILE A 17 -6.59 -4.83 4.16
N GLY A 18 -5.93 -4.00 4.99
CA GLY A 18 -6.36 -2.62 5.24
C GLY A 18 -6.41 -1.78 3.96
N VAL A 19 -5.35 -1.80 3.17
CA VAL A 19 -5.25 -1.05 1.90
C VAL A 19 -6.33 -1.50 0.91
N CYS A 20 -6.57 -2.80 0.77
CA CYS A 20 -7.60 -3.31 -0.13
C CYS A 20 -9.01 -2.87 0.32
N VAL A 21 -9.30 -2.93 1.60
CA VAL A 21 -10.60 -2.50 2.15
C VAL A 21 -10.80 -1.01 1.96
N GLU A 22 -9.78 -0.20 2.25
CA GLU A 22 -9.84 1.26 2.09
C GLU A 22 -10.07 1.66 0.63
N PHE A 23 -9.33 1.06 -0.30
CA PHE A 23 -9.48 1.33 -1.73
C PHE A 23 -10.90 1.01 -2.23
N VAL A 24 -11.41 -0.17 -1.91
CA VAL A 24 -12.77 -0.58 -2.32
C VAL A 24 -13.82 0.32 -1.69
N ALA A 25 -13.68 0.67 -0.41
CA ALA A 25 -14.60 1.57 0.28
C ALA A 25 -14.59 2.97 -0.34
N ALA A 26 -13.42 3.52 -0.67
CA ALA A 26 -13.29 4.83 -1.32
C ALA A 26 -13.93 4.85 -2.70
N VAL A 27 -13.70 3.83 -3.53
CA VAL A 27 -14.31 3.72 -4.87
C VAL A 27 -15.83 3.59 -4.77
N ALA A 28 -16.34 2.76 -3.86
CA ALA A 28 -17.77 2.60 -3.63
C ALA A 28 -18.40 3.93 -3.18
N TRP A 29 -17.82 4.61 -2.20
CA TRP A 29 -18.29 5.88 -1.69
C TRP A 29 -18.31 6.97 -2.77
N LEU A 30 -17.23 7.11 -3.55
CA LEU A 30 -17.18 8.05 -4.67
C LEU A 30 -18.24 7.73 -5.73
N SER A 31 -18.47 6.44 -6.03
CA SER A 31 -19.48 6.03 -7.00
C SER A 31 -20.93 6.35 -6.57
N GLU A 32 -21.17 6.41 -5.25
CA GLU A 32 -22.47 6.76 -4.67
C GLU A 32 -22.68 8.27 -4.58
N LEU A 33 -21.59 9.06 -4.40
CA LEU A 33 -21.65 10.51 -4.38
C LEU A 33 -21.90 11.12 -5.77
N PHE A 34 -21.42 10.50 -6.84
CA PHE A 34 -21.55 10.97 -8.20
C PHE A 34 -22.49 10.05 -9.00
N PRO A 35 -23.80 10.31 -9.02
CA PRO A 35 -24.78 9.47 -9.73
C PRO A 35 -24.62 9.56 -11.26
N ASP A 36 -24.16 10.72 -11.78
CA ASP A 36 -23.89 10.87 -13.20
C ASP A 36 -22.67 10.04 -13.63
N ARG A 37 -22.86 9.21 -14.67
CA ARG A 37 -21.86 8.27 -15.15
C ARG A 37 -20.56 8.96 -15.60
N VAL A 38 -20.68 10.07 -16.35
CA VAL A 38 -19.52 10.76 -16.91
C VAL A 38 -18.69 11.42 -15.82
N GLN A 39 -19.36 12.08 -14.86
CA GLN A 39 -18.67 12.70 -13.72
C GLN A 39 -18.00 11.63 -12.84
N ARG A 40 -18.69 10.52 -12.58
CA ARG A 40 -18.15 9.41 -11.79
C ARG A 40 -16.90 8.82 -12.42
N GLU A 41 -16.91 8.53 -13.72
CA GLU A 41 -15.75 7.99 -14.43
C GLU A 41 -14.56 8.96 -14.38
N LYS A 42 -14.80 10.27 -14.54
CA LYS A 42 -13.75 11.30 -14.40
C LYS A 42 -13.15 11.34 -12.99
N VAL A 43 -14.00 11.40 -11.97
CA VAL A 43 -13.54 11.46 -10.57
C VAL A 43 -12.74 10.22 -10.19
N LEU A 44 -13.23 9.05 -10.54
CA LEU A 44 -12.51 7.80 -10.30
C LEU A 44 -11.17 7.76 -11.05
N GLY A 45 -11.15 8.23 -12.32
CA GLY A 45 -9.93 8.34 -13.11
C GLY A 45 -8.89 9.28 -12.49
N TYR A 46 -9.30 10.46 -12.02
CA TYR A 46 -8.42 11.38 -11.31
C TYR A 46 -7.91 10.79 -10.00
N THR A 47 -8.76 10.17 -9.22
CA THR A 47 -8.36 9.51 -7.95
C THR A 47 -7.31 8.43 -8.21
N GLN A 48 -7.49 7.64 -9.26
CA GLN A 48 -6.52 6.63 -9.66
C GLN A 48 -5.19 7.23 -10.15
N ALA A 49 -5.25 8.33 -10.90
CA ALA A 49 -4.04 9.05 -11.34
C ALA A 49 -3.27 9.62 -10.15
N PHE A 50 -3.96 10.21 -9.18
CA PHE A 50 -3.33 10.74 -7.96
C PHE A 50 -2.71 9.63 -7.09
N SER A 51 -3.19 8.41 -7.14
CA SER A 51 -2.58 7.30 -6.40
C SER A 51 -1.13 7.03 -6.82
N SER A 52 -0.79 7.31 -8.07
CA SER A 52 0.59 7.17 -8.61
C SER A 52 1.56 8.18 -7.98
N VAL A 53 1.07 9.34 -7.53
CA VAL A 53 1.87 10.36 -6.85
C VAL A 53 2.40 9.84 -5.51
N GLY A 54 1.65 8.97 -4.83
CA GLY A 54 2.08 8.34 -3.59
C GLY A 54 3.36 7.52 -3.76
N GLY A 55 3.44 6.73 -4.81
CA GLY A 55 4.65 5.95 -5.14
C GLY A 55 5.87 6.84 -5.40
N LEU A 56 5.68 7.92 -6.16
CA LEU A 56 6.72 8.92 -6.43
C LEU A 56 7.20 9.59 -5.13
N THR A 57 6.27 9.99 -4.27
CA THR A 57 6.59 10.62 -2.97
C THR A 57 7.44 9.69 -2.10
N VAL A 58 7.07 8.42 -2.00
CA VAL A 58 7.85 7.42 -1.24
C VAL A 58 9.26 7.25 -1.81
N ALA A 59 9.39 7.22 -3.15
CA ALA A 59 10.69 7.11 -3.81
C ALA A 59 11.59 8.31 -3.52
N ILE A 60 11.04 9.53 -3.55
CA ILE A 60 11.77 10.77 -3.23
C ILE A 60 12.21 10.76 -1.75
N VAL A 61 11.30 10.44 -0.83
CA VAL A 61 11.60 10.37 0.61
C VAL A 61 12.68 9.34 0.90
N TYR A 62 12.57 8.15 0.30
CA TYR A 62 13.59 7.10 0.45
C TYR A 62 14.95 7.56 -0.08
N GLY A 63 14.98 8.17 -1.27
CA GLY A 63 16.20 8.71 -1.86
C GLY A 63 16.86 9.77 -0.99
N TYR A 64 16.08 10.70 -0.47
CA TYR A 64 16.56 11.76 0.43
C TYR A 64 17.11 11.19 1.76
N LEU A 65 16.38 10.30 2.40
CA LEU A 65 16.82 9.64 3.64
C LEU A 65 18.08 8.80 3.41
N SER A 66 18.16 8.11 2.28
CA SER A 66 19.34 7.33 1.90
C SER A 66 20.57 8.21 1.67
N GLN A 67 20.39 9.37 1.06
CA GLN A 67 21.46 10.36 0.87
C GLN A 67 21.97 10.91 2.21
N ILE A 68 21.08 11.29 3.12
CA ILE A 68 21.48 11.75 4.46
C ILE A 68 22.27 10.67 5.19
N ALA A 69 21.79 9.41 5.15
CA ALA A 69 22.45 8.30 5.79
C ALA A 69 23.87 8.04 5.22
N SER A 70 24.05 8.25 3.90
CA SER A 70 25.34 8.02 3.21
C SER A 70 26.35 9.18 3.41
N THR A 71 25.86 10.41 3.59
CA THR A 71 26.72 11.62 3.70
C THR A 71 27.31 11.81 5.12
N GLY A 72 27.09 10.88 6.03
CA GLY A 72 27.65 10.92 7.39
C GLY A 72 26.93 11.86 8.36
N GLY A 73 25.83 12.51 7.91
CA GLY A 73 24.98 13.36 8.75
C GLY A 73 24.17 12.60 9.80
N GLY A 74 24.08 11.28 9.66
CA GLY A 74 23.27 10.43 10.52
C GLY A 74 21.77 10.76 10.45
N LEU A 75 20.91 9.77 10.47
CA LEU A 75 19.49 10.02 10.67
C LEU A 75 19.25 10.41 12.14
N PRO A 76 18.27 11.29 12.43
CA PRO A 76 17.99 11.70 13.78
C PRO A 76 17.75 10.47 14.68
N VAL A 77 18.39 10.44 15.85
CA VAL A 77 18.25 9.35 16.81
C VAL A 77 16.81 9.36 17.33
N MET A 78 16.14 8.21 17.27
CA MET A 78 14.80 8.08 17.83
C MET A 78 14.85 8.15 19.35
N PRO A 79 13.87 8.79 20.00
CA PRO A 79 13.73 8.73 21.46
C PRO A 79 13.71 7.29 21.95
N ASP A 80 14.37 6.99 23.06
CA ASP A 80 14.55 5.64 23.60
C ASP A 80 13.23 4.90 23.83
N TRP A 81 12.20 5.61 24.28
CA TRP A 81 10.86 5.05 24.48
C TRP A 81 10.24 4.56 23.16
N PHE A 82 10.52 5.26 22.05
CA PHE A 82 10.00 4.92 20.74
C PHE A 82 10.84 3.82 20.07
N ALA A 83 12.17 3.91 20.20
CA ALA A 83 13.09 2.88 19.73
C ALA A 83 12.82 1.53 20.44
N GLY A 84 12.54 1.55 21.76
CA GLY A 84 12.14 0.38 22.53
C GLY A 84 10.85 -0.27 22.03
N MET A 85 9.89 0.54 21.61
CA MET A 85 8.61 0.07 21.05
C MET A 85 8.77 -0.55 19.65
N LEU A 86 9.73 -0.07 18.84
CA LEU A 86 9.99 -0.59 17.49
C LEU A 86 10.71 -1.94 17.49
N GLY A 87 11.35 -2.32 18.60
CA GLY A 87 12.15 -3.53 18.73
C GLY A 87 13.53 -3.43 18.06
N LYS A 88 14.49 -4.15 18.60
CA LYS A 88 15.86 -4.26 18.07
C LYS A 88 15.98 -5.48 17.17
N ILE A 89 16.53 -5.29 15.98
CA ILE A 89 16.91 -6.39 15.09
C ILE A 89 18.40 -6.61 15.24
N SER A 90 18.80 -7.84 15.56
CA SER A 90 20.23 -8.18 15.70
C SER A 90 20.99 -7.86 14.42
N GLY A 91 22.03 -7.03 14.54
CA GLY A 91 22.91 -6.67 13.42
C GLY A 91 22.47 -5.47 12.57
N GLU A 92 21.34 -4.84 12.87
CA GLU A 92 20.88 -3.65 12.15
C GLU A 92 20.95 -2.41 13.05
N SER A 93 21.34 -1.27 12.46
CA SER A 93 21.37 0.01 13.20
C SER A 93 19.94 0.46 13.51
N ASP A 94 19.74 1.05 14.70
CA ASP A 94 18.46 1.65 15.10
C ASP A 94 18.01 2.79 14.16
N THR A 95 18.91 3.27 13.31
CA THR A 95 18.73 4.34 12.31
C THR A 95 18.57 3.82 10.88
N ALA A 96 18.02 2.61 10.71
CA ALA A 96 17.83 2.03 9.37
C ALA A 96 16.86 2.89 8.51
N VAL A 97 17.30 3.27 7.31
CA VAL A 97 16.56 4.14 6.36
C VAL A 97 15.13 3.65 6.10
N TRP A 98 14.93 2.35 5.96
CA TRP A 98 13.61 1.77 5.69
C TRP A 98 12.59 2.03 6.81
N ARG A 99 13.03 2.10 8.08
CA ARG A 99 12.17 2.40 9.21
C ARG A 99 11.62 3.83 9.12
N TYR A 100 12.50 4.80 8.83
CA TYR A 100 12.10 6.21 8.66
C TYR A 100 11.20 6.39 7.45
N THR A 101 11.46 5.67 6.36
CA THR A 101 10.59 5.67 5.17
C THR A 101 9.19 5.17 5.49
N LEU A 102 9.06 4.08 6.26
CA LEU A 102 7.75 3.58 6.68
C LEU A 102 7.04 4.56 7.63
N MET A 103 7.80 5.20 8.53
CA MET A 103 7.24 6.20 9.45
C MET A 103 6.78 7.46 8.73
N SER A 104 7.46 7.88 7.67
CA SER A 104 7.04 9.04 6.88
C SER A 104 5.65 8.87 6.26
N GLY A 105 5.21 7.63 6.04
CA GLY A 105 3.84 7.32 5.61
C GLY A 105 2.75 7.70 6.61
N LEU A 106 3.09 7.93 7.89
CA LEU A 106 2.15 8.45 8.89
C LEU A 106 1.80 9.93 8.64
N ILE A 107 2.71 10.70 8.04
CA ILE A 107 2.50 12.13 7.80
C ILE A 107 1.24 12.41 6.98
N PRO A 108 1.01 11.78 5.81
CA PRO A 108 -0.23 11.94 5.07
C PRO A 108 -1.45 11.25 5.73
N ALA A 109 -1.24 10.28 6.62
CA ALA A 109 -2.32 9.60 7.31
C ALA A 109 -2.96 10.46 8.40
N ILE A 110 -2.20 11.34 9.08
CA ILE A 110 -2.70 12.21 10.13
C ILE A 110 -3.83 13.14 9.65
N PRO A 111 -3.67 13.92 8.54
CA PRO A 111 -4.75 14.71 8.00
C PRO A 111 -5.99 13.91 7.64
N LEU A 112 -5.83 12.68 7.12
CA LEU A 112 -6.96 11.80 6.79
C LEU A 112 -7.76 11.40 8.02
N ILE A 113 -7.09 11.07 9.13
CA ILE A 113 -7.75 10.74 10.39
C ILE A 113 -8.56 11.94 10.92
N ILE A 114 -8.02 13.17 10.76
CA ILE A 114 -8.68 14.40 11.20
C ILE A 114 -9.87 14.75 10.30
N ILE A 115 -9.74 14.58 8.98
CA ILE A 115 -10.77 14.96 8.01
C ILE A 115 -11.92 13.95 7.97
N ARG A 116 -11.64 12.66 8.24
CA ARG A 116 -12.62 11.58 8.12
C ARG A 116 -13.94 11.82 8.86
N PRO A 117 -13.98 12.33 10.10
CA PRO A 117 -15.25 12.63 10.80
C PRO A 117 -16.10 13.71 10.13
N PHE A 118 -15.50 14.58 9.31
CA PHE A 118 -16.16 15.68 8.62
C PHE A 118 -16.66 15.30 7.21
N LEU A 119 -16.29 14.11 6.72
CA LEU A 119 -16.75 13.66 5.42
C LEU A 119 -18.24 13.27 5.47
N PRO A 120 -19.05 13.70 4.49
CA PRO A 120 -20.45 13.33 4.44
C PRO A 120 -20.60 11.81 4.24
N GLU A 121 -21.55 11.23 4.93
CA GLU A 121 -21.94 9.83 4.72
C GLU A 121 -22.55 9.65 3.32
N SER A 122 -22.48 8.43 2.79
CA SER A 122 -23.11 8.12 1.52
C SER A 122 -24.62 8.37 1.58
N PRO A 123 -25.20 9.14 0.62
CA PRO A 123 -26.65 9.38 0.58
C PRO A 123 -27.47 8.09 0.43
N VAL A 124 -26.88 7.09 -0.26
CA VAL A 124 -27.51 5.77 -0.45
C VAL A 124 -27.55 5.00 0.87
N TRP A 125 -26.46 5.04 1.61
CA TRP A 125 -26.35 4.41 2.92
C TRP A 125 -27.31 5.06 3.93
N GLN A 126 -27.37 6.38 3.97
CA GLN A 126 -28.31 7.12 4.84
C GLN A 126 -29.75 6.74 4.57
N LYS A 127 -30.17 6.76 3.30
CA LYS A 127 -31.54 6.36 2.92
C LYS A 127 -31.88 4.94 3.37
N LYS A 128 -30.96 3.99 3.23
CA LYS A 128 -31.15 2.60 3.69
C LYS A 128 -31.19 2.50 5.22
N LYS A 129 -30.42 3.33 5.91
CA LYS A 129 -30.40 3.39 7.37
C LYS A 129 -31.74 3.91 7.89
N ASP A 130 -32.21 5.02 7.33
CA ASP A 130 -33.46 5.66 7.74
C ASP A 130 -34.69 4.80 7.42
N ALA A 131 -34.61 4.00 6.34
CA ALA A 131 -35.63 3.01 5.99
C ALA A 131 -35.55 1.70 6.82
N GLY A 132 -34.61 1.57 7.75
CA GLY A 132 -34.42 0.34 8.53
C GLY A 132 -33.99 -0.88 7.71
N GLN A 133 -33.51 -0.68 6.48
CA GLN A 133 -33.18 -1.74 5.52
C GLN A 133 -31.68 -2.11 5.54
N LEU A 134 -30.91 -1.64 6.51
CA LEU A 134 -29.51 -2.00 6.66
C LEU A 134 -29.37 -3.48 7.05
N LYS A 135 -29.08 -4.30 6.06
CA LYS A 135 -28.65 -5.69 6.29
C LYS A 135 -27.14 -5.74 6.47
N ARG A 136 -26.67 -6.40 7.53
CA ARG A 136 -25.23 -6.66 7.70
C ARG A 136 -24.75 -7.53 6.53
N PRO A 137 -23.72 -7.08 5.78
CA PRO A 137 -23.16 -7.89 4.72
C PRO A 137 -22.59 -9.19 5.30
N SER A 138 -22.93 -10.33 4.71
CA SER A 138 -22.36 -11.62 5.07
C SER A 138 -21.34 -12.05 4.02
N LEU A 139 -20.12 -12.37 4.45
CA LEU A 139 -19.10 -12.92 3.57
C LEU A 139 -19.58 -14.26 2.94
N ALA A 140 -20.39 -15.02 3.66
CA ALA A 140 -20.97 -16.24 3.16
C ALA A 140 -21.88 -16.00 1.94
N ALA A 141 -22.51 -14.84 1.82
CA ALA A 141 -23.35 -14.50 0.68
C ALA A 141 -22.56 -14.44 -0.65
N LEU A 142 -21.26 -14.16 -0.60
CA LEU A 142 -20.37 -14.17 -1.78
C LEU A 142 -20.20 -15.58 -2.35
N PHE A 143 -20.38 -16.61 -1.52
CA PHE A 143 -20.28 -18.02 -1.91
C PHE A 143 -21.64 -18.66 -2.17
N ALA A 144 -22.72 -17.87 -2.19
CA ALA A 144 -24.04 -18.36 -2.62
C ALA A 144 -23.96 -18.90 -4.07
N PRO A 145 -24.77 -19.91 -4.43
CA PRO A 145 -24.69 -20.60 -5.73
C PRO A 145 -24.64 -19.65 -6.94
N GLN A 146 -25.38 -18.54 -6.86
CA GLN A 146 -25.47 -17.54 -7.91
C GLN A 146 -24.20 -16.69 -8.07
N PHE A 147 -23.41 -16.47 -7.01
CA PHE A 147 -22.22 -15.62 -7.01
C PHE A 147 -20.91 -16.41 -6.93
N LYS A 148 -20.94 -17.67 -6.48
CA LYS A 148 -19.77 -18.50 -6.22
C LYS A 148 -18.78 -18.51 -7.39
N ARG A 149 -19.26 -18.76 -8.61
CA ARG A 149 -18.41 -18.82 -9.81
C ARG A 149 -17.72 -17.48 -10.08
N THR A 150 -18.48 -16.40 -10.05
CA THR A 150 -17.97 -15.04 -10.27
C THR A 150 -16.96 -14.66 -9.21
N THR A 151 -17.26 -14.92 -7.94
CA THR A 151 -16.36 -14.64 -6.81
C THR A 151 -15.03 -15.37 -6.98
N ILE A 152 -15.05 -16.67 -7.29
CA ILE A 152 -13.82 -17.46 -7.47
C ILE A 152 -13.00 -16.93 -8.65
N ILE A 153 -13.64 -16.69 -9.81
CA ILE A 153 -12.94 -16.21 -11.01
C ILE A 153 -12.30 -14.85 -10.75
N ILE A 154 -13.04 -13.89 -10.18
CA ILE A 154 -12.52 -12.56 -9.88
C ILE A 154 -11.38 -12.65 -8.87
N THR A 155 -11.51 -13.43 -7.81
CA THR A 155 -10.47 -13.63 -6.81
C THR A 155 -9.19 -14.19 -7.44
N LEU A 156 -9.28 -15.19 -8.30
CA LEU A 156 -8.14 -15.76 -9.01
C LEU A 156 -7.50 -14.77 -9.97
N LEU A 157 -8.30 -14.01 -10.73
CA LEU A 157 -7.79 -12.99 -11.64
C LEU A 157 -7.01 -11.91 -10.87
N PHE A 158 -7.56 -11.41 -9.77
CA PHE A 158 -6.86 -10.44 -8.93
C PHE A 158 -5.59 -11.04 -8.31
N ALA A 159 -5.64 -12.25 -7.79
CA ALA A 159 -4.47 -12.91 -7.20
C ALA A 159 -3.34 -13.08 -8.23
N LEU A 160 -3.66 -13.50 -9.45
CA LEU A 160 -2.68 -13.66 -10.52
C LEU A 160 -2.13 -12.31 -11.00
N ALA A 161 -3.00 -11.31 -11.19
CA ALA A 161 -2.59 -9.97 -11.63
C ALA A 161 -1.68 -9.29 -10.60
N TYR A 162 -2.06 -9.29 -9.32
CA TYR A 162 -1.26 -8.74 -8.25
C TYR A 162 0.00 -9.56 -7.98
N GLY A 163 -0.08 -10.89 -8.04
CA GLY A 163 1.08 -11.77 -7.94
C GLY A 163 2.11 -11.49 -9.03
N GLY A 164 1.67 -11.29 -10.28
CA GLY A 164 2.55 -10.90 -11.38
C GLY A 164 3.13 -9.49 -11.21
N ALA A 165 2.29 -8.51 -10.90
CA ALA A 165 2.72 -7.11 -10.76
C ALA A 165 3.64 -6.91 -9.55
N PHE A 166 3.27 -7.38 -8.38
CA PHE A 166 4.01 -7.14 -7.14
C PHE A 166 5.02 -8.25 -6.82
N GLY A 167 4.78 -9.48 -7.24
CA GLY A 167 5.73 -10.58 -7.06
C GLY A 167 6.86 -10.57 -8.07
N ALA A 168 6.56 -10.50 -9.36
CA ALA A 168 7.57 -10.56 -10.41
C ALA A 168 8.16 -9.19 -10.76
N LEU A 169 7.30 -8.23 -11.18
CA LEU A 169 7.79 -6.96 -11.73
C LEU A 169 8.51 -6.09 -10.69
N GLN A 170 8.02 -6.00 -9.45
CA GLN A 170 8.72 -5.21 -8.42
C GLN A 170 10.05 -5.82 -7.98
N HIS A 171 10.20 -7.14 -8.06
CA HIS A 171 11.45 -7.81 -7.73
C HIS A 171 12.44 -7.86 -8.89
N MET A 172 12.04 -7.41 -10.08
CA MET A 172 12.92 -7.38 -11.26
C MET A 172 14.22 -6.64 -10.97
N ARG A 173 14.18 -5.54 -10.21
CA ARG A 173 15.38 -4.79 -9.78
C ARG A 173 16.38 -5.63 -8.98
N LEU A 174 15.91 -6.63 -8.24
CA LEU A 174 16.76 -7.50 -7.42
C LEU A 174 17.23 -8.73 -8.19
N ILE A 175 16.44 -9.19 -9.15
CA ILE A 175 16.67 -10.40 -9.94
C ILE A 175 17.56 -10.10 -11.15
N LEU A 176 17.28 -9.01 -11.88
CA LEU A 176 17.94 -8.67 -13.13
C LEU A 176 19.47 -8.56 -13.00
N PRO A 177 20.04 -7.86 -11.99
CA PRO A 177 21.49 -7.78 -11.84
C PRO A 177 22.17 -9.12 -11.53
N LYS A 178 21.42 -10.11 -11.06
CA LYS A 178 21.91 -11.46 -10.74
C LYS A 178 21.76 -12.43 -11.92
N ALA A 179 21.05 -12.04 -12.96
CA ALA A 179 20.93 -12.84 -14.17
C ALA A 179 22.31 -12.91 -14.87
N PRO A 180 22.80 -14.13 -15.23
CA PRO A 180 24.17 -14.31 -15.72
C PRO A 180 24.49 -13.46 -16.95
N GLU A 181 23.51 -13.28 -17.84
CA GLU A 181 23.66 -12.45 -19.05
C GLU A 181 23.83 -10.96 -18.74
N VAL A 182 23.04 -10.43 -17.79
CA VAL A 182 23.08 -9.01 -17.39
C VAL A 182 24.34 -8.74 -16.55
N ALA A 183 24.72 -9.67 -15.69
CA ALA A 183 25.95 -9.58 -14.91
C ALA A 183 27.19 -9.56 -15.82
N ALA A 184 27.23 -10.40 -16.85
CA ALA A 184 28.30 -10.42 -17.83
C ALA A 184 28.40 -9.10 -18.61
N ALA A 185 27.26 -8.59 -19.11
CA ALA A 185 27.20 -7.30 -19.83
C ALA A 185 27.61 -6.11 -18.94
N SER A 186 27.19 -6.10 -17.67
CA SER A 186 27.58 -5.05 -16.72
C SER A 186 29.08 -5.09 -16.38
N ASN A 187 29.68 -6.27 -16.28
CA ASN A 187 31.12 -6.42 -16.04
C ASN A 187 31.95 -6.02 -17.28
N ALA A 188 31.48 -6.34 -18.48
CA ALA A 188 32.12 -5.89 -19.73
C ALA A 188 32.11 -4.36 -19.85
N ALA A 189 30.97 -3.72 -19.60
CA ALA A 189 30.85 -2.27 -19.63
C ALA A 189 31.71 -1.54 -18.58
N LYS A 190 31.94 -2.18 -17.42
CA LYS A 190 32.85 -1.64 -16.38
C LYS A 190 34.32 -1.82 -16.71
N ALA A 191 34.69 -2.77 -17.56
CA ALA A 191 36.05 -3.02 -17.98
C ALA A 191 36.48 -2.07 -19.13
N GLU A 192 35.52 -1.49 -19.83
CA GLU A 192 35.72 -0.53 -20.93
C GLU A 192 35.75 0.95 -20.44
N ALA A 193 35.31 1.24 -19.20
CA ALA A 193 35.28 2.56 -18.60
C ALA A 193 36.48 2.84 -17.69
#